data_b8c68437da77a814bc44cf877c56aa70
#
_entry.id   b8c68437da77a814bc44cf877c56aa70
#
_cell.length_a   1.000
_cell.length_b   1.000
_cell.length_c   1.000
_cell.angle_alpha   90.00
_cell.angle_beta   90.00
_cell.angle_gamma   90.00
#
_symmetry.space_group_name_H-M   'P 1'
#
loop_
_entity.id
_entity.type
_entity.pdbx_description
1 polymer ?
#
loop_
_entity_poly.entity_id
_entity_poly.type
_entity_poly.pdbx_seq_one_letter_code
_entity_poly.pdbx_strand_id
1 'polypeptide(L)'
;VETMYIPDVVGDALLLCRVVSDYPVPYPDDDEMSQALLQNTTLEYTLADPATGAVRQTCFTLPYDIPQPGSLTIYTYLGKCGSDFYFRADQCDDEYAFVSQSVLRIGTDGTRTDLGITKTPDYIDYSAVLQGDEVRWLLTRGTDGIYLIYDTQGHEIGRNERPAGLEAFFPLCMLDDGRLLMVVGYDWEHDSAARYAVMDADEFLNGGSAYREMTFAE
;
A
#
# COMPACT_ATOMS: atom_id res chain seq x y z
N VAL A 1 -3.89 15.36 -21.42
CA VAL A 1 -4.25 13.91 -21.44
C VAL A 1 -4.85 13.57 -20.11
N GLU A 2 -5.94 12.82 -20.13
CA GLU A 2 -6.58 12.32 -18.90
C GLU A 2 -6.65 10.80 -18.97
N THR A 3 -6.22 10.16 -17.91
CA THR A 3 -6.46 8.74 -17.68
C THR A 3 -7.08 8.57 -16.29
N MET A 4 -7.87 7.52 -16.11
CA MET A 4 -8.51 7.22 -14.83
C MET A 4 -8.33 5.74 -14.53
N TYR A 5 -8.02 5.44 -13.27
CA TYR A 5 -7.99 4.08 -12.76
C TYR A 5 -8.61 4.02 -11.37
N ILE A 6 -8.93 2.82 -10.93
CA ILE A 6 -9.53 2.55 -9.63
C ILE A 6 -8.44 1.90 -8.76
N PRO A 7 -7.81 2.64 -7.84
CA PRO A 7 -6.85 2.06 -6.92
C PRO A 7 -7.47 1.04 -5.98
N ASP A 8 -8.68 1.30 -5.47
CA ASP A 8 -9.34 0.42 -4.52
C ASP A 8 -10.84 0.75 -4.35
N VAL A 9 -11.49 -0.06 -3.53
CA VAL A 9 -12.84 0.15 -2.99
C VAL A 9 -12.72 0.57 -1.54
N VAL A 10 -13.36 1.67 -1.18
CA VAL A 10 -13.34 2.25 0.17
C VAL A 10 -14.75 2.26 0.73
N GLY A 11 -15.04 1.31 1.61
CA GLY A 11 -16.40 1.09 2.09
C GLY A 11 -17.36 0.73 0.93
N ASP A 12 -18.36 1.56 0.71
CA ASP A 12 -19.34 1.44 -0.38
C ASP A 12 -19.03 2.35 -1.59
N ALA A 13 -17.84 2.93 -1.66
CA ALA A 13 -17.40 3.83 -2.72
C ALA A 13 -16.19 3.30 -3.48
N LEU A 14 -16.03 3.73 -4.73
CA LEU A 14 -14.81 3.52 -5.49
C LEU A 14 -13.84 4.67 -5.21
N LEU A 15 -12.59 4.34 -4.86
CA LEU A 15 -11.50 5.32 -4.90
C LEU A 15 -11.05 5.44 -6.36
N LEU A 16 -11.23 6.59 -6.95
CA LEU A 16 -10.77 6.91 -8.30
C LEU A 16 -9.52 7.75 -8.23
N CYS A 17 -8.54 7.42 -9.05
CA CYS A 17 -7.41 8.27 -9.34
C CYS A 17 -7.51 8.76 -10.77
N ARG A 18 -7.62 10.08 -10.95
CA ARG A 18 -7.57 10.74 -12.25
C ARG A 18 -6.18 11.34 -12.44
N VAL A 19 -5.50 10.90 -13.47
CA VAL A 19 -4.21 11.45 -13.87
C VAL A 19 -4.47 12.58 -14.84
N VAL A 20 -4.14 13.79 -14.48
CA VAL A 20 -4.32 14.99 -15.29
C VAL A 20 -2.95 15.51 -15.70
N SER A 21 -2.68 15.47 -17.00
CA SER A 21 -1.44 15.99 -17.57
C SER A 21 -1.73 17.16 -18.49
N ASP A 22 -1.15 18.32 -18.19
CA ASP A 22 -1.24 19.49 -19.07
C ASP A 22 -0.05 19.49 -20.03
N TYR A 23 -0.35 19.24 -21.28
CA TYR A 23 0.64 19.15 -22.34
C TYR A 23 0.53 20.26 -23.34
N PRO A 24 1.67 20.86 -23.74
CA PRO A 24 1.70 21.65 -24.97
C PRO A 24 1.51 20.73 -26.19
N VAL A 25 0.69 21.16 -27.13
CA VAL A 25 0.54 20.54 -28.46
C VAL A 25 1.18 21.48 -29.47
N PRO A 26 2.11 21.04 -30.30
CA PRO A 26 2.59 19.66 -30.53
C PRO A 26 3.52 19.15 -29.42
N TYR A 27 3.59 17.81 -29.30
CA TYR A 27 4.45 17.14 -28.34
C TYR A 27 5.92 17.48 -28.58
N PRO A 28 6.69 17.82 -27.52
CA PRO A 28 8.13 17.95 -27.63
C PRO A 28 8.80 16.61 -27.86
N ASP A 29 10.10 16.61 -28.15
CA ASP A 29 10.91 15.39 -28.31
C ASP A 29 10.83 14.47 -27.09
N ASP A 30 11.07 13.16 -27.29
CA ASP A 30 10.78 12.09 -26.31
C ASP A 30 11.37 12.34 -24.90
N ASP A 31 12.60 12.87 -24.80
CA ASP A 31 13.23 13.15 -23.49
C ASP A 31 12.67 14.41 -22.82
N GLU A 32 12.41 15.48 -23.56
CA GLU A 32 11.76 16.68 -23.06
C GLU A 32 10.30 16.42 -22.72
N MET A 33 9.64 15.49 -23.42
CA MET A 33 8.27 15.09 -23.18
C MET A 33 8.13 14.37 -21.84
N SER A 34 9.02 13.46 -21.52
CA SER A 34 8.99 12.73 -20.24
C SER A 34 9.12 13.68 -19.06
N GLN A 35 10.03 14.66 -19.13
CA GLN A 35 10.21 15.64 -18.07
C GLN A 35 9.05 16.62 -17.96
N ALA A 36 8.49 17.09 -19.10
CA ALA A 36 7.34 17.99 -19.10
C ALA A 36 6.07 17.29 -18.56
N LEU A 37 5.90 15.99 -18.87
CA LEU A 37 4.86 15.13 -18.31
C LEU A 37 4.88 15.14 -16.80
N LEU A 38 6.03 14.77 -16.27
CA LEU A 38 6.22 14.59 -14.86
C LEU A 38 6.00 15.91 -14.10
N GLN A 39 6.44 17.04 -14.65
CA GLN A 39 6.30 18.37 -14.04
C GLN A 39 4.87 18.93 -14.07
N ASN A 40 4.06 18.53 -15.05
CA ASN A 40 2.71 19.06 -15.26
C ASN A 40 1.60 18.02 -15.03
N THR A 41 1.92 16.90 -14.40
CA THR A 41 0.96 15.85 -14.10
C THR A 41 0.54 15.91 -12.64
N THR A 42 -0.76 15.82 -12.41
CA THR A 42 -1.35 15.72 -11.08
C THR A 42 -2.19 14.45 -10.97
N LEU A 43 -2.23 13.89 -9.77
CA LEU A 43 -3.07 12.76 -9.39
C LEU A 43 -4.22 13.28 -8.53
N GLU A 44 -5.44 13.24 -9.06
CA GLU A 44 -6.64 13.67 -8.34
C GLU A 44 -7.38 12.45 -7.80
N TYR A 45 -7.49 12.34 -6.47
CA TYR A 45 -8.19 11.25 -5.82
C TYR A 45 -9.59 11.67 -5.41
N THR A 46 -10.59 10.87 -5.79
CA THR A 46 -12.00 11.11 -5.48
C THR A 46 -12.70 9.83 -5.06
N LEU A 47 -13.68 9.93 -4.17
CA LEU A 47 -14.62 8.85 -3.90
C LEU A 47 -15.84 9.00 -4.81
N ALA A 48 -16.20 7.93 -5.50
CA ALA A 48 -17.32 7.90 -6.42
C ALA A 48 -18.32 6.79 -6.10
N ASP A 49 -19.55 7.01 -6.47
CA ASP A 49 -20.61 6.02 -6.38
C ASP A 49 -20.39 4.91 -7.41
N PRO A 50 -20.35 3.62 -7.01
CA PRO A 50 -20.06 2.53 -7.93
C PRO A 50 -21.19 2.27 -8.95
N ALA A 51 -22.42 2.66 -8.66
CA ALA A 51 -23.55 2.41 -9.55
C ALA A 51 -23.72 3.52 -10.60
N THR A 52 -23.37 4.76 -10.26
CA THR A 52 -23.60 5.92 -11.12
C THR A 52 -22.34 6.58 -11.64
N GLY A 53 -21.18 6.29 -11.03
CA GLY A 53 -19.92 7.00 -11.28
C GLY A 53 -19.88 8.43 -10.75
N ALA A 54 -20.95 8.88 -10.05
CA ALA A 54 -21.01 10.24 -9.53
C ALA A 54 -19.99 10.43 -8.42
N VAL A 55 -19.22 11.54 -8.50
CA VAL A 55 -18.26 11.90 -7.45
C VAL A 55 -19.03 12.26 -6.18
N ARG A 56 -18.78 11.53 -5.11
CA ARG A 56 -19.33 11.78 -3.76
C ARG A 56 -18.46 12.77 -2.99
N GLN A 57 -17.13 12.66 -3.17
CA GLN A 57 -16.17 13.49 -2.43
C GLN A 57 -14.88 13.61 -3.24
N THR A 58 -14.37 14.84 -3.37
CA THR A 58 -12.97 15.08 -3.76
C THR A 58 -12.11 14.91 -2.52
N CYS A 59 -11.15 14.00 -2.56
CA CYS A 59 -10.31 13.69 -1.41
C CYS A 59 -9.11 14.63 -1.35
N PHE A 60 -8.20 14.50 -2.31
CA PHE A 60 -6.97 15.29 -2.36
C PHE A 60 -6.35 15.21 -3.76
N THR A 61 -5.35 16.06 -3.99
CA THR A 61 -4.53 16.06 -5.19
C THR A 61 -3.07 15.88 -4.80
N LEU A 62 -2.38 14.98 -5.50
CA LEU A 62 -0.93 14.80 -5.38
C LEU A 62 -0.26 15.32 -6.66
N PRO A 63 0.85 16.06 -6.57
CA PRO A 63 1.70 16.23 -7.73
C PRO A 63 2.32 14.89 -8.11
N TYR A 64 2.63 14.72 -9.35
CA TYR A 64 3.62 13.73 -9.75
C TYR A 64 4.96 14.26 -9.19
N ASP A 65 5.38 13.70 -8.06
CA ASP A 65 6.55 14.19 -7.33
C ASP A 65 7.82 13.74 -8.05
N ILE A 66 8.56 14.71 -8.55
CA ILE A 66 9.90 14.50 -9.10
C ILE A 66 10.88 15.14 -8.12
N PRO A 67 11.45 14.36 -7.18
CA PRO A 67 12.39 14.88 -6.20
C PRO A 67 13.64 15.51 -6.84
N GLN A 68 14.01 15.03 -8.01
CA GLN A 68 15.14 15.49 -8.82
C GLN A 68 14.83 15.31 -10.32
N PRO A 69 15.45 16.05 -11.24
CA PRO A 69 15.32 15.82 -12.66
C PRO A 69 15.65 14.36 -12.99
N GLY A 70 14.74 13.67 -13.67
CA GLY A 70 14.89 12.27 -14.05
C GLY A 70 14.41 11.25 -13.01
N SER A 71 13.98 11.64 -11.80
CA SER A 71 13.41 10.70 -10.82
C SER A 71 11.89 10.67 -10.87
N LEU A 72 11.30 9.57 -10.39
CA LEU A 72 9.86 9.33 -10.38
C LEU A 72 9.42 8.82 -9.02
N THR A 73 8.29 9.33 -8.51
CA THR A 73 7.64 8.73 -7.34
C THR A 73 6.38 7.99 -7.75
N ILE A 74 6.33 6.70 -7.43
CA ILE A 74 5.17 5.84 -7.67
C ILE A 74 4.40 5.68 -6.36
N TYR A 75 3.12 6.04 -6.38
CA TYR A 75 2.24 5.92 -5.22
C TYR A 75 1.40 4.64 -5.33
N THR A 76 1.48 3.79 -4.30
CA THR A 76 0.63 2.61 -4.15
C THR A 76 -0.27 2.82 -2.94
N TYR A 77 -1.59 2.75 -3.16
CA TYR A 77 -2.57 2.84 -2.08
C TYR A 77 -2.48 1.64 -1.15
N LEU A 78 -2.46 1.89 0.16
CA LEU A 78 -2.39 0.86 1.20
C LEU A 78 -3.69 0.70 1.98
N GLY A 79 -4.51 1.75 2.04
CA GLY A 79 -5.77 1.76 2.77
C GLY A 79 -6.06 3.12 3.40
N LYS A 80 -7.14 3.21 4.18
CA LYS A 80 -7.50 4.41 4.94
C LYS A 80 -7.68 4.09 6.43
N CYS A 81 -7.65 5.13 7.28
CA CYS A 81 -8.10 5.08 8.65
C CYS A 81 -8.80 6.40 8.99
N GLY A 82 -10.11 6.34 9.28
CA GLY A 82 -10.92 7.54 9.42
C GLY A 82 -10.93 8.38 8.15
N SER A 83 -10.42 9.61 8.23
CA SER A 83 -10.29 10.53 7.09
C SER A 83 -8.93 10.49 6.39
N ASP A 84 -7.98 9.74 6.91
CA ASP A 84 -6.61 9.69 6.40
C ASP A 84 -6.41 8.52 5.45
N PHE A 85 -5.67 8.75 4.38
CA PHE A 85 -5.29 7.78 3.35
C PHE A 85 -3.81 7.44 3.50
N TYR A 86 -3.47 6.17 3.31
CA TYR A 86 -2.10 5.67 3.43
C TYR A 86 -1.59 5.22 2.08
N PHE A 87 -0.39 5.68 1.75
CA PHE A 87 0.27 5.33 0.49
C PHE A 87 1.71 4.91 0.75
N ARG A 88 2.13 3.89 0.02
CA ARG A 88 3.54 3.65 -0.21
C ARG A 88 4.01 4.59 -1.32
N ALA A 89 5.10 5.28 -1.09
CA ALA A 89 5.77 6.12 -2.07
C ALA A 89 7.13 5.50 -2.42
N ASP A 90 7.23 4.98 -3.64
CA ASP A 90 8.45 4.39 -4.18
C ASP A 90 9.18 5.43 -5.01
N GLN A 91 10.37 5.82 -4.59
CA GLN A 91 11.24 6.70 -5.36
C GLN A 91 12.14 5.88 -6.29
N CYS A 92 12.11 6.20 -7.56
CA CYS A 92 12.95 5.63 -8.59
C CYS A 92 13.83 6.72 -9.21
N ASP A 93 15.00 6.33 -9.72
CA ASP A 93 15.85 7.22 -10.51
C ASP A 93 15.35 7.32 -11.98
N ASP A 94 16.13 7.97 -12.82
CA ASP A 94 15.86 8.17 -14.25
C ASP A 94 15.95 6.87 -15.09
N GLU A 95 16.54 5.81 -14.56
CA GLU A 95 16.56 4.48 -15.14
C GLU A 95 15.41 3.58 -14.60
N TYR A 96 14.50 4.15 -13.81
CA TYR A 96 13.45 3.45 -13.07
C TYR A 96 13.98 2.45 -12.02
N ALA A 97 15.24 2.58 -11.63
CA ALA A 97 15.79 1.78 -10.56
C ALA A 97 15.31 2.32 -9.20
N PHE A 98 14.97 1.40 -8.32
CA PHE A 98 14.49 1.72 -6.98
C PHE A 98 15.56 2.43 -6.14
N VAL A 99 15.23 3.56 -5.56
CA VAL A 99 16.11 4.37 -4.70
C VAL A 99 15.70 4.26 -3.24
N SER A 100 14.43 4.52 -2.93
CA SER A 100 13.92 4.48 -1.56
C SER A 100 12.41 4.28 -1.53
N GLN A 101 11.91 3.85 -0.39
CA GLN A 101 10.49 3.76 -0.10
C GLN A 101 10.15 4.50 1.18
N SER A 102 8.96 5.09 1.22
CA SER A 102 8.38 5.65 2.44
C SER A 102 6.88 5.36 2.52
N VAL A 103 6.30 5.52 3.71
CA VAL A 103 4.85 5.47 3.89
C VAL A 103 4.36 6.87 4.20
N LEU A 104 3.43 7.34 3.40
CA LEU A 104 2.79 8.64 3.55
C LEU A 104 1.38 8.48 4.09
N ARG A 105 1.02 9.31 5.06
CA ARG A 105 -0.36 9.57 5.46
C ARG A 105 -0.82 10.88 4.81
N ILE A 106 -1.97 10.86 4.16
CA ILE A 106 -2.51 11.98 3.42
C ILE A 106 -3.92 12.28 3.93
N GLY A 107 -4.10 13.45 4.49
CA GLY A 107 -5.42 13.93 4.94
C GLY A 107 -6.30 14.36 3.77
N THR A 108 -7.60 14.48 4.01
CA THR A 108 -8.58 14.97 3.00
C THR A 108 -8.36 16.42 2.59
N ASP A 109 -7.55 17.17 3.32
CA ASP A 109 -7.09 18.52 2.97
C ASP A 109 -5.84 18.52 2.09
N GLY A 110 -5.31 17.34 1.72
CA GLY A 110 -4.09 17.16 0.95
C GLY A 110 -2.81 17.26 1.76
N THR A 111 -2.89 17.45 3.08
CA THR A 111 -1.70 17.48 3.94
C THR A 111 -1.01 16.13 3.93
N ARG A 112 0.26 16.12 3.54
CA ARG A 112 1.09 14.91 3.49
C ARG A 112 1.99 14.85 4.72
N THR A 113 2.01 13.69 5.36
CA THR A 113 2.91 13.38 6.49
C THR A 113 3.68 12.12 6.16
N ASP A 114 5.01 12.21 6.07
CA ASP A 114 5.87 11.03 6.05
C ASP A 114 5.88 10.42 7.46
N LEU A 115 5.54 9.14 7.55
CA LEU A 115 5.47 8.43 8.82
C LEU A 115 6.85 7.98 9.34
N GLY A 116 7.94 8.32 8.64
CA GLY A 116 9.29 7.94 9.02
C GLY A 116 9.57 6.42 8.84
N ILE A 117 8.65 5.70 8.21
CA ILE A 117 8.82 4.29 7.87
C ILE A 117 9.58 4.23 6.54
N THR A 118 10.78 4.81 6.53
CA THR A 118 11.64 4.83 5.35
C THR A 118 12.61 3.67 5.40
N LYS A 119 12.71 2.93 4.31
CA LYS A 119 13.59 1.76 4.22
C LYS A 119 14.49 1.82 3.00
N THR A 120 15.67 1.28 3.20
CA THR A 120 16.68 1.06 2.17
C THR A 120 16.44 -0.29 1.46
N PRO A 121 17.24 -0.64 0.43
CA PRO A 121 17.07 -1.82 -0.42
C PRO A 121 16.90 -3.18 0.26
N ASP A 122 17.19 -3.27 1.57
CA ASP A 122 17.06 -4.52 2.34
C ASP A 122 15.62 -4.90 2.70
N TYR A 123 14.62 -4.06 2.38
CA TYR A 123 13.21 -4.33 2.64
C TYR A 123 12.45 -4.50 1.33
N ILE A 124 11.78 -5.64 1.19
CA ILE A 124 11.17 -6.08 -0.06
C ILE A 124 9.71 -5.66 -0.19
N ASP A 125 9.02 -5.38 0.92
CA ASP A 125 7.58 -5.20 0.86
C ASP A 125 7.03 -4.30 1.96
N TYR A 126 5.99 -3.53 1.58
CA TYR A 126 5.17 -2.73 2.47
C TYR A 126 3.73 -3.16 2.24
N SER A 127 3.03 -3.44 3.32
CA SER A 127 1.61 -3.78 3.26
C SER A 127 0.86 -3.17 4.43
N ALA A 128 -0.46 -3.19 4.35
CA ALA A 128 -1.33 -2.81 5.45
C ALA A 128 -2.13 -4.01 5.93
N VAL A 129 -2.35 -4.10 7.23
CA VAL A 129 -3.34 -5.01 7.82
C VAL A 129 -4.61 -4.21 8.04
N LEU A 130 -5.66 -4.60 7.34
CA LEU A 130 -6.96 -3.96 7.42
C LEU A 130 -7.87 -4.70 8.40
N GLN A 131 -8.74 -3.97 9.07
CA GLN A 131 -9.92 -4.51 9.76
C GLN A 131 -11.15 -3.87 9.12
N GLY A 132 -11.95 -4.67 8.43
CA GLY A 132 -12.91 -4.13 7.49
C GLY A 132 -12.21 -3.38 6.37
N ASP A 133 -12.51 -2.10 6.22
CA ASP A 133 -11.90 -1.20 5.23
C ASP A 133 -10.88 -0.21 5.85
N GLU A 134 -10.53 -0.37 7.13
CA GLU A 134 -9.62 0.54 7.82
C GLU A 134 -8.26 -0.10 8.13
N VAL A 135 -7.19 0.66 7.88
CA VAL A 135 -5.83 0.31 8.28
C VAL A 135 -5.73 0.23 9.79
N ARG A 136 -5.25 -0.90 10.30
CA ARG A 136 -4.90 -1.10 11.71
C ARG A 136 -3.41 -1.05 11.92
N TRP A 137 -2.68 -1.71 11.04
CA TRP A 137 -1.23 -1.77 11.09
C TRP A 137 -0.64 -1.53 9.72
N LEU A 138 0.57 -0.98 9.73
CA LEU A 138 1.46 -0.93 8.57
C LEU A 138 2.60 -1.92 8.81
N LEU A 139 2.96 -2.65 7.79
CA LEU A 139 3.99 -3.68 7.87
C LEU A 139 5.11 -3.39 6.88
N THR A 140 6.35 -3.66 7.33
CA THR A 140 7.49 -3.81 6.43
C THR A 140 8.08 -5.20 6.59
N ARG A 141 8.50 -5.82 5.50
CA ARG A 141 9.17 -7.11 5.53
C ARG A 141 10.58 -6.98 5.00
N GLY A 142 11.56 -7.37 5.82
CA GLY A 142 12.95 -7.46 5.41
C GLY A 142 13.26 -8.70 4.58
N THR A 143 14.42 -8.68 3.90
CA THR A 143 14.97 -9.84 3.18
C THR A 143 15.27 -11.02 4.12
N ASP A 144 15.50 -10.73 5.40
CA ASP A 144 15.70 -11.68 6.49
C ASP A 144 14.40 -12.38 6.96
N GLY A 145 13.25 -11.95 6.41
CA GLY A 145 11.93 -12.47 6.79
C GLY A 145 11.36 -11.86 8.08
N ILE A 146 11.99 -10.82 8.61
CA ILE A 146 11.50 -10.08 9.77
C ILE A 146 10.44 -9.07 9.34
N TYR A 147 9.31 -9.09 10.03
CA TYR A 147 8.28 -8.07 9.95
C TYR A 147 8.48 -7.02 11.03
N LEU A 148 8.51 -5.75 10.65
CA LEU A 148 8.33 -4.65 11.58
C LEU A 148 6.90 -4.15 11.43
N ILE A 149 6.24 -3.94 12.57
CA ILE A 149 4.82 -3.63 12.66
C ILE A 149 4.69 -2.24 13.23
N TYR A 150 3.94 -1.39 12.55
CA TYR A 150 3.75 0.01 12.92
C TYR A 150 2.26 0.32 13.11
N ASP A 151 1.96 1.23 14.02
CA ASP A 151 0.64 1.83 14.13
C ASP A 151 0.38 2.82 12.98
N THR A 152 -0.83 3.37 12.96
CA THR A 152 -1.25 4.37 11.96
C THR A 152 -0.56 5.74 12.11
N GLN A 153 0.25 5.93 13.15
CA GLN A 153 1.08 7.12 13.35
C GLN A 153 2.55 6.89 12.95
N GLY A 154 2.91 5.66 12.54
CA GLY A 154 4.26 5.28 12.16
C GLY A 154 5.16 4.86 13.32
N HIS A 155 4.62 4.64 14.53
CA HIS A 155 5.40 4.12 15.65
C HIS A 155 5.51 2.60 15.52
N GLU A 156 6.72 2.06 15.68
CA GLU A 156 6.93 0.61 15.76
C GLU A 156 6.26 0.09 17.02
N ILE A 157 5.31 -0.84 16.86
CA ILE A 157 4.53 -1.45 17.95
C ILE A 157 4.84 -2.93 18.14
N GLY A 158 5.57 -3.54 17.21
CA GLY A 158 5.90 -4.95 17.31
C GLY A 158 6.85 -5.42 16.22
N ARG A 159 7.30 -6.65 16.42
CA ARG A 159 8.20 -7.34 15.50
C ARG A 159 7.86 -8.82 15.47
N ASN A 160 7.85 -9.40 14.28
CA ASN A 160 7.68 -10.83 14.13
C ASN A 160 8.66 -11.39 13.09
N GLU A 161 9.06 -12.65 13.26
CA GLU A 161 9.92 -13.36 12.35
C GLU A 161 9.18 -14.57 11.79
N ARG A 162 9.31 -14.79 10.49
CA ARG A 162 8.72 -15.98 9.88
C ARG A 162 9.35 -17.24 10.51
N PRO A 163 8.54 -18.14 11.08
CA PRO A 163 9.04 -19.38 11.67
C PRO A 163 9.83 -20.23 10.66
N ALA A 164 10.91 -20.84 11.14
CA ALA A 164 11.73 -21.69 10.30
C ALA A 164 10.91 -22.84 9.71
N GLY A 165 11.07 -23.09 8.42
CA GLY A 165 10.35 -24.15 7.69
C GLY A 165 9.00 -23.73 7.12
N LEU A 166 8.48 -22.53 7.41
CA LEU A 166 7.33 -21.99 6.72
C LEU A 166 7.75 -21.23 5.45
N GLU A 167 7.05 -21.48 4.34
CA GLU A 167 7.27 -20.75 3.08
C GLU A 167 6.63 -19.37 3.11
N ALA A 168 5.49 -19.24 3.81
CA ALA A 168 4.78 -18.01 4.02
C ALA A 168 4.38 -17.88 5.49
N PHE A 169 4.34 -16.65 6.01
CA PHE A 169 3.84 -16.33 7.34
C PHE A 169 3.54 -14.83 7.39
N PHE A 170 2.37 -14.44 6.91
CA PHE A 170 2.00 -13.02 6.90
C PHE A 170 0.50 -12.83 7.10
N PRO A 171 0.09 -11.73 7.76
CA PRO A 171 -1.32 -11.40 7.94
C PRO A 171 -1.91 -10.84 6.64
N LEU A 172 -3.14 -11.28 6.33
CA LEU A 172 -3.96 -10.72 5.26
C LEU A 172 -4.84 -9.59 5.78
N CYS A 173 -5.52 -9.83 6.90
CA CYS A 173 -6.39 -8.85 7.53
C CYS A 173 -6.59 -9.18 9.01
N MET A 174 -7.15 -8.23 9.75
CA MET A 174 -7.66 -8.43 11.11
C MET A 174 -9.16 -8.70 11.03
N LEU A 175 -9.58 -9.74 11.71
CA LEU A 175 -10.97 -10.13 11.85
C LEU A 175 -11.69 -9.23 12.88
N ASP A 176 -13.02 -9.23 12.87
CA ASP A 176 -13.82 -8.41 13.81
C ASP A 176 -13.57 -8.74 15.28
N ASP A 177 -13.16 -9.95 15.57
CA ASP A 177 -12.83 -10.40 16.93
C ASP A 177 -11.38 -10.10 17.36
N GLY A 178 -10.63 -9.34 16.55
CA GLY A 178 -9.26 -8.92 16.81
C GLY A 178 -8.19 -9.97 16.49
N ARG A 179 -8.56 -11.13 15.94
CA ARG A 179 -7.60 -12.11 15.45
C ARG A 179 -7.14 -11.77 14.02
N LEU A 180 -6.01 -12.32 13.64
CA LEU A 180 -5.47 -12.19 12.28
C LEU A 180 -5.88 -13.39 11.42
N LEU A 181 -6.29 -13.12 10.19
CA LEU A 181 -6.27 -14.11 9.12
C LEU A 181 -4.88 -14.10 8.50
N MET A 182 -4.23 -15.26 8.48
CA MET A 182 -2.83 -15.43 8.05
C MET A 182 -2.74 -16.32 6.81
N VAL A 183 -1.73 -16.09 5.98
CA VAL A 183 -1.19 -17.11 5.08
C VAL A 183 0.04 -17.74 5.76
N VAL A 184 0.06 -19.07 5.87
CA VAL A 184 1.12 -19.82 6.56
C VAL A 184 1.89 -20.78 5.66
N GLY A 185 1.60 -20.79 4.37
CA GLY A 185 2.25 -21.61 3.37
C GLY A 185 1.40 -21.79 2.12
N TYR A 186 1.87 -22.68 1.24
CA TYR A 186 1.18 -23.02 0.01
C TYR A 186 1.10 -24.54 -0.12
N ASP A 187 0.03 -25.04 -0.71
CA ASP A 187 -0.14 -26.43 -1.07
C ASP A 187 0.23 -26.60 -2.56
N TRP A 188 1.45 -27.04 -2.80
CA TRP A 188 1.99 -27.22 -4.15
C TRP A 188 1.41 -28.42 -4.89
N GLU A 189 0.77 -29.36 -4.17
CA GLU A 189 0.11 -30.52 -4.76
C GLU A 189 -1.26 -30.14 -5.33
N HIS A 190 -1.85 -29.04 -4.85
CA HIS A 190 -3.16 -28.53 -5.26
C HIS A 190 -3.07 -27.10 -5.79
N ASP A 191 -2.46 -26.92 -6.98
CA ASP A 191 -2.38 -25.65 -7.73
C ASP A 191 -1.81 -24.47 -6.94
N SER A 192 -0.88 -24.72 -6.01
CA SER A 192 -0.29 -23.69 -5.15
C SER A 192 -1.31 -22.94 -4.29
N ALA A 193 -2.36 -23.62 -3.86
CA ALA A 193 -3.39 -23.03 -3.00
C ALA A 193 -2.79 -22.50 -1.68
N ALA A 194 -3.16 -21.30 -1.29
CA ALA A 194 -2.69 -20.73 -0.03
C ALA A 194 -3.28 -21.49 1.16
N ARG A 195 -2.43 -21.80 2.14
CA ARG A 195 -2.83 -22.36 3.43
C ARG A 195 -3.10 -21.22 4.40
N TYR A 196 -4.30 -21.22 4.94
CA TYR A 196 -4.77 -20.16 5.83
C TYR A 196 -4.77 -20.59 7.28
N ALA A 197 -4.56 -19.63 8.17
CA ALA A 197 -4.62 -19.84 9.60
C ALA A 197 -5.24 -18.63 10.31
N VAL A 198 -5.64 -18.84 11.54
CA VAL A 198 -6.07 -17.77 12.45
C VAL A 198 -5.08 -17.70 13.59
N MET A 199 -4.63 -16.47 13.91
CA MET A 199 -3.67 -16.18 14.95
C MET A 199 -4.17 -15.03 15.83
N ASP A 200 -3.80 -15.05 17.12
CA ASP A 200 -4.03 -13.92 18.00
C ASP A 200 -3.15 -12.73 17.60
N ALA A 201 -3.71 -11.52 17.59
CA ALA A 201 -3.00 -10.33 17.17
C ALA A 201 -1.85 -9.95 18.12
N ASP A 202 -2.07 -10.10 19.43
CA ASP A 202 -1.03 -9.82 20.43
C ASP A 202 0.11 -10.86 20.35
N GLU A 203 -0.22 -12.11 20.03
CA GLU A 203 0.78 -13.15 19.77
C GLU A 203 1.67 -12.76 18.60
N PHE A 204 1.08 -12.28 17.50
CA PHE A 204 1.84 -11.83 16.33
C PHE A 204 2.71 -10.60 16.65
N LEU A 205 2.17 -9.60 17.34
CA LEU A 205 2.90 -8.37 17.73
C LEU A 205 4.12 -8.67 18.61
N ASN A 206 4.03 -9.70 19.45
CA ASN A 206 5.10 -10.07 20.38
C ASN A 206 6.07 -11.12 19.81
N GLY A 207 6.05 -11.36 18.50
CA GLY A 207 6.96 -12.28 17.85
C GLY A 207 6.63 -13.76 18.03
N GLY A 208 5.41 -14.06 18.46
CA GLY A 208 4.96 -15.43 18.62
C GLY A 208 4.61 -16.09 17.27
N SER A 209 4.42 -17.40 17.31
CA SER A 209 4.13 -18.20 16.12
C SER A 209 3.00 -19.23 16.34
N ALA A 210 2.24 -19.07 17.41
CA ALA A 210 1.12 -19.94 17.71
C ALA A 210 -0.11 -19.59 16.85
N TYR A 211 -0.44 -20.41 15.90
CA TYR A 211 -1.61 -20.24 15.04
C TYR A 211 -2.43 -21.52 14.94
N ARG A 212 -3.67 -21.38 14.51
CA ARG A 212 -4.56 -22.51 14.19
C ARG A 212 -4.85 -22.53 12.70
N GLU A 213 -4.41 -23.55 12.02
CA GLU A 213 -4.68 -23.74 10.60
C GLU A 213 -6.19 -23.93 10.35
N MET A 214 -6.65 -23.36 9.24
CA MET A 214 -8.04 -23.50 8.79
C MET A 214 -8.16 -24.71 7.87
N THR A 215 -9.18 -25.51 8.10
CA THR A 215 -9.58 -26.59 7.20
C THR A 215 -10.89 -26.19 6.54
N PHE A 216 -10.91 -26.18 5.23
CA PHE A 216 -12.16 -25.95 4.48
C PHE A 216 -12.86 -27.31 4.31
N ALA A 217 -14.16 -27.35 4.62
CA ALA A 217 -14.96 -28.54 4.31
C ALA A 217 -15.12 -28.65 2.79
N GLU A 218 -14.93 -29.83 2.26
CA GLU A 218 -15.21 -30.17 0.86
C GLU A 218 -16.72 -30.05 0.54
#